data_ef93a54b53a1d92daca3b8111e90801c
#
_entry.id   ef93a54b53a1d92daca3b8111e90801c
#
_cell.length_a   1.000
_cell.length_b   1.000
_cell.length_c   1.000
_cell.angle_alpha   90.00
_cell.angle_beta   90.00
_cell.angle_gamma   90.00
#
_symmetry.space_group_name_H-M   'P 1'
#
loop_
_entity.id
_entity.type
_entity.pdbx_description
1 polymer ?
#
loop_
_entity_poly.entity_id
_entity_poly.type
_entity_poly.pdbx_seq_one_letter_code
_entity_poly.pdbx_strand_id
1 'polypeptide(L)'
;DIVSAKWSSTKNDVKIGGTYTMKVTLKTLNDYRFSSDSYTSSKVKVKNGTFVSASRTSSDRLVVTVKTKPAKGDLDAPGEAYWQTTKSGSSDLGLAKWEAVEDASYEVYLYRGSKNVYKSGEIHTSSCDLFPYMSSKGTYTFKVRALPSNDEVSKYASKSDWTISDEVYIDEDDAARAAKKKP
;
A
#
# COMPACT_ATOMS: atom_id res chain seq x y z
N ASP A 1 18.44 -15.09 28.86
CA ASP A 1 19.01 -14.71 27.54
C ASP A 1 18.17 -15.24 26.40
N ILE A 2 18.18 -14.53 25.27
CA ILE A 2 17.63 -15.03 24.00
C ILE A 2 18.72 -15.91 23.33
N VAL A 3 18.38 -17.17 23.11
CA VAL A 3 19.28 -18.13 22.42
C VAL A 3 19.03 -18.09 20.91
N SER A 4 17.78 -17.98 20.50
CA SER A 4 17.39 -17.89 19.09
C SER A 4 16.04 -17.22 18.92
N ALA A 5 15.84 -16.62 17.74
CA ALA A 5 14.56 -16.13 17.28
C ALA A 5 14.39 -16.59 15.82
N LYS A 6 13.31 -17.31 15.54
CA LYS A 6 13.02 -17.86 14.20
C LYS A 6 11.58 -17.57 13.81
N TRP A 7 11.38 -17.08 12.60
CA TRP A 7 10.06 -16.96 12.00
C TRP A 7 9.47 -18.35 11.75
N SER A 8 8.17 -18.49 11.99
CA SER A 8 7.46 -19.76 11.78
C SER A 8 7.11 -20.02 10.31
N SER A 9 7.25 -19.02 9.44
CA SER A 9 7.06 -19.15 8.00
C SER A 9 8.35 -18.75 7.27
N THR A 10 8.66 -19.48 6.21
CA THR A 10 9.79 -19.21 5.31
C THR A 10 9.45 -18.23 4.18
N LYS A 11 8.27 -17.57 4.24
CA LYS A 11 7.91 -16.56 3.23
C LYS A 11 8.81 -15.34 3.40
N ASN A 12 9.52 -14.99 2.34
CA ASN A 12 10.46 -13.87 2.32
C ASN A 12 9.76 -12.50 2.21
N ASP A 13 8.47 -12.49 1.82
CA ASP A 13 7.75 -11.25 1.55
C ASP A 13 6.83 -10.90 2.72
N VAL A 14 7.09 -9.74 3.31
CA VAL A 14 6.23 -9.15 4.32
C VAL A 14 5.15 -8.35 3.60
N LYS A 15 3.91 -8.85 3.65
CA LYS A 15 2.75 -8.12 3.12
C LYS A 15 2.25 -7.08 4.13
N ILE A 16 1.87 -5.91 3.64
CA ILE A 16 1.20 -4.87 4.43
C ILE A 16 -0.08 -5.46 5.05
N GLY A 17 -0.33 -5.16 6.32
CA GLY A 17 -1.44 -5.74 7.09
C GLY A 17 -1.22 -7.19 7.53
N GLY A 18 -0.18 -7.87 7.01
CA GLY A 18 0.18 -9.23 7.39
C GLY A 18 0.63 -9.33 8.85
N THR A 19 0.25 -10.42 9.52
CA THR A 19 0.74 -10.74 10.87
C THR A 19 1.58 -12.01 10.80
N TYR A 20 2.70 -12.02 11.53
CA TYR A 20 3.71 -13.08 11.45
C TYR A 20 3.94 -13.69 12.82
N THR A 21 4.26 -14.96 12.84
CA THR A 21 4.53 -15.70 14.07
C THR A 21 6.02 -16.01 14.18
N MET A 22 6.59 -15.76 15.35
CA MET A 22 8.00 -16.02 15.65
C MET A 22 8.12 -16.90 16.88
N LYS A 23 9.05 -17.86 16.86
CA LYS A 23 9.46 -18.66 18.01
C LYS A 23 10.76 -18.10 18.59
N VAL A 24 10.72 -17.71 19.86
CA VAL A 24 11.87 -17.19 20.60
C VAL A 24 12.26 -18.22 21.64
N THR A 25 13.49 -18.70 21.58
CA THR A 25 14.05 -19.58 22.60
C THR A 25 14.81 -18.78 23.62
N LEU A 26 14.37 -18.87 24.85
CA LEU A 26 14.99 -18.23 26.01
C LEU A 26 15.79 -19.27 26.80
N LYS A 27 16.89 -18.82 27.39
CA LYS A 27 17.69 -19.58 28.36
C LYS A 27 17.77 -18.81 29.69
N THR A 28 17.67 -19.53 30.78
CA THR A 28 17.88 -18.92 32.11
C THR A 28 19.32 -18.42 32.28
N LEU A 29 19.48 -17.49 33.16
CA LEU A 29 20.80 -17.01 33.61
C LEU A 29 21.19 -17.74 34.89
N ASN A 30 22.46 -18.07 35.03
CA ASN A 30 23.03 -18.68 36.23
C ASN A 30 22.25 -19.97 36.67
N ASP A 31 21.92 -20.07 37.93
CA ASP A 31 21.24 -21.21 38.54
C ASP A 31 19.72 -21.15 38.50
N TYR A 32 19.15 -20.11 37.84
CA TYR A 32 17.71 -20.01 37.68
C TYR A 32 17.15 -21.14 36.82
N ARG A 33 15.89 -21.48 37.05
CA ARG A 33 15.16 -22.49 36.29
C ARG A 33 13.78 -21.97 35.94
N PHE A 34 13.32 -22.34 34.73
CA PHE A 34 11.93 -22.13 34.38
C PHE A 34 11.06 -23.08 35.21
N SER A 35 9.95 -22.57 35.76
CA SER A 35 8.99 -23.40 36.48
C SER A 35 8.36 -24.46 35.58
N SER A 36 7.83 -25.52 36.16
CA SER A 36 7.07 -26.53 35.44
C SER A 36 5.63 -26.10 35.14
N ASP A 37 5.19 -24.95 35.67
CA ASP A 37 3.83 -24.45 35.47
C ASP A 37 3.57 -23.99 34.04
N SER A 38 2.28 -23.89 33.73
CA SER A 38 1.85 -23.33 32.45
C SER A 38 2.22 -21.85 32.33
N TYR A 39 2.73 -21.47 31.17
CA TYR A 39 3.02 -20.09 30.81
C TYR A 39 1.86 -19.51 30.01
N THR A 40 1.24 -18.48 30.56
CA THR A 40 0.08 -17.79 29.99
C THR A 40 0.42 -16.34 29.68
N SER A 41 -0.46 -15.63 28.98
CA SER A 41 -0.33 -14.21 28.70
C SER A 41 -0.27 -13.32 29.96
N SER A 42 -0.74 -13.82 31.11
CA SER A 42 -0.59 -13.12 32.39
C SER A 42 0.84 -13.18 32.93
N LYS A 43 1.55 -14.28 32.70
CA LYS A 43 2.93 -14.50 33.15
C LYS A 43 3.98 -14.03 32.13
N VAL A 44 3.65 -14.04 30.82
CA VAL A 44 4.57 -13.66 29.74
C VAL A 44 4.07 -12.39 29.06
N LYS A 45 4.79 -11.29 29.21
CA LYS A 45 4.48 -10.01 28.59
C LYS A 45 5.29 -9.83 27.31
N VAL A 46 4.60 -9.56 26.22
CA VAL A 46 5.20 -9.29 24.89
C VAL A 46 5.00 -7.82 24.55
N LYS A 47 6.09 -7.08 24.33
CA LYS A 47 6.04 -5.70 23.87
C LYS A 47 5.94 -5.70 22.33
N ASN A 48 5.01 -4.93 21.80
CA ASN A 48 4.78 -4.78 20.33
C ASN A 48 4.35 -6.08 19.60
N GLY A 49 3.70 -6.99 20.30
CA GLY A 49 3.17 -8.23 19.76
C GLY A 49 2.17 -8.87 20.70
N THR A 50 1.69 -10.05 20.33
CA THR A 50 0.75 -10.84 21.12
C THR A 50 1.39 -12.17 21.50
N PHE A 51 1.27 -12.55 22.78
CA PHE A 51 1.62 -13.89 23.23
C PHE A 51 0.68 -14.92 22.60
N VAL A 52 1.24 -15.99 22.04
CA VAL A 52 0.48 -17.11 21.47
C VAL A 52 0.57 -18.31 22.37
N SER A 53 1.78 -18.75 22.70
CA SER A 53 2.03 -19.91 23.56
C SER A 53 3.46 -19.86 24.10
N ALA A 54 3.69 -20.63 25.16
CA ALA A 54 5.06 -20.94 25.59
C ALA A 54 5.14 -22.39 26.06
N SER A 55 6.27 -23.02 25.76
CA SER A 55 6.57 -24.40 26.11
C SER A 55 7.96 -24.51 26.71
N ARG A 56 8.06 -25.07 27.90
CA ARG A 56 9.32 -25.41 28.54
C ARG A 56 9.91 -26.65 27.87
N THR A 57 11.07 -26.54 27.28
CA THR A 57 11.76 -27.66 26.63
C THR A 57 12.79 -28.34 27.54
N SER A 58 13.29 -27.59 28.53
CA SER A 58 14.13 -28.11 29.62
C SER A 58 14.00 -27.18 30.84
N SER A 59 14.65 -27.54 31.95
CA SER A 59 14.66 -26.68 33.15
C SER A 59 15.27 -25.31 32.92
N ASP A 60 16.16 -25.17 31.93
CA ASP A 60 16.87 -23.95 31.57
C ASP A 60 16.40 -23.31 30.27
N ARG A 61 15.41 -23.93 29.56
CA ARG A 61 14.94 -23.44 28.26
C ARG A 61 13.42 -23.33 28.17
N LEU A 62 12.98 -22.20 27.61
CA LEU A 62 11.58 -21.90 27.32
C LEU A 62 11.47 -21.40 25.85
N VAL A 63 10.59 -22.00 25.08
CA VAL A 63 10.22 -21.51 23.75
C VAL A 63 8.93 -20.74 23.83
N VAL A 64 8.99 -19.45 23.51
CA VAL A 64 7.84 -18.54 23.49
C VAL A 64 7.45 -18.29 22.03
N THR A 65 6.19 -18.53 21.70
CA THR A 65 5.61 -18.19 20.39
C THR A 65 4.89 -16.85 20.51
N VAL A 66 5.25 -15.92 19.65
CA VAL A 66 4.68 -14.57 19.61
C VAL A 66 4.15 -14.26 18.22
N LYS A 67 3.07 -13.46 18.13
CA LYS A 67 2.51 -12.95 16.89
C LYS A 67 2.77 -11.45 16.81
N THR A 68 3.24 -10.97 15.66
CA THR A 68 3.47 -9.52 15.45
C THR A 68 2.14 -8.76 15.38
N LYS A 69 2.22 -7.44 15.56
CA LYS A 69 1.18 -6.54 15.03
C LYS A 69 1.16 -6.62 13.51
N PRO A 70 0.08 -6.17 12.83
CA PRO A 70 0.05 -6.02 11.38
C PRO A 70 1.25 -5.20 10.89
N ALA A 71 1.92 -5.68 9.84
CA ALA A 71 3.01 -4.94 9.22
C ALA A 71 2.47 -3.64 8.61
N LYS A 72 3.20 -2.55 8.83
CA LYS A 72 2.86 -1.24 8.27
C LYS A 72 3.79 -0.91 7.12
N GLY A 73 3.27 -0.17 6.13
CA GLY A 73 4.05 0.28 4.98
C GLY A 73 3.23 1.15 4.04
N ASP A 74 3.87 1.60 2.97
CA ASP A 74 3.20 2.32 1.89
C ASP A 74 2.64 1.31 0.89
N LEU A 75 1.47 1.60 0.31
CA LEU A 75 0.93 0.80 -0.79
C LEU A 75 1.91 0.82 -1.97
N ASP A 76 1.88 -0.22 -2.78
CA ASP A 76 2.59 -0.22 -4.06
C ASP A 76 2.05 0.90 -4.94
N ALA A 77 2.94 1.56 -5.68
CA ALA A 77 2.50 2.53 -6.68
C ALA A 77 1.70 1.79 -7.77
N PRO A 78 0.65 2.42 -8.35
CA PRO A 78 0.02 1.88 -9.53
C PRO A 78 1.08 1.54 -10.58
N GLY A 79 0.89 0.44 -11.32
CA GLY A 79 1.82 0.04 -12.37
C GLY A 79 1.85 1.05 -13.52
N GLU A 80 1.86 0.58 -14.76
CA GLU A 80 1.85 1.47 -15.92
C GLU A 80 0.65 2.43 -15.88
N ALA A 81 0.93 3.75 -16.06
CA ALA A 81 -0.09 4.79 -16.20
C ALA A 81 -0.04 5.33 -17.63
N TYR A 82 -1.15 5.24 -18.38
CA TYR A 82 -1.20 5.53 -19.79
C TYR A 82 -2.51 6.17 -20.23
N TRP A 83 -2.48 6.84 -21.38
CA TRP A 83 -3.67 7.33 -22.08
C TRP A 83 -4.27 6.22 -22.93
N GLN A 84 -5.58 6.01 -22.88
CA GLN A 84 -6.28 5.04 -23.74
C GLN A 84 -5.98 5.26 -25.22
N THR A 85 -5.84 6.53 -25.62
CA THR A 85 -5.40 6.94 -26.95
C THR A 85 -4.77 8.34 -26.88
N THR A 86 -3.84 8.59 -27.81
CA THR A 86 -3.25 9.92 -28.04
C THR A 86 -3.76 10.55 -29.36
N LYS A 87 -4.70 9.86 -30.04
CA LYS A 87 -5.22 10.30 -31.35
C LYS A 87 -6.19 11.46 -31.18
N SER A 88 -5.86 12.62 -31.80
CA SER A 88 -6.75 13.78 -31.91
C SER A 88 -8.11 13.40 -32.51
N GLY A 89 -9.16 14.00 -32.05
CA GLY A 89 -10.54 13.75 -32.49
C GLY A 89 -11.19 12.48 -31.92
N SER A 90 -10.43 11.62 -31.26
CA SER A 90 -10.98 10.39 -30.66
C SER A 90 -11.96 10.68 -29.53
N SER A 91 -12.97 9.81 -29.36
CA SER A 91 -13.90 9.83 -28.22
C SER A 91 -13.19 9.51 -26.90
N ASP A 92 -12.13 8.70 -26.97
CA ASP A 92 -11.38 8.20 -25.82
C ASP A 92 -10.14 9.05 -25.49
N LEU A 93 -9.95 10.17 -26.22
CA LEU A 93 -8.90 11.14 -25.91
C LEU A 93 -9.11 11.69 -24.51
N GLY A 94 -8.05 11.69 -23.69
CA GLY A 94 -8.10 12.14 -22.31
C GLY A 94 -8.59 11.10 -21.31
N LEU A 95 -8.91 9.87 -21.75
CA LEU A 95 -9.21 8.76 -20.82
C LEU A 95 -7.89 8.21 -20.27
N ALA A 96 -7.63 8.52 -19.01
CA ALA A 96 -6.50 8.02 -18.23
C ALA A 96 -6.75 6.61 -17.73
N LYS A 97 -5.75 5.72 -17.80
CA LYS A 97 -5.79 4.36 -17.26
C LYS A 97 -4.49 4.02 -16.54
N TRP A 98 -4.56 3.06 -15.62
CA TRP A 98 -3.40 2.54 -14.89
C TRP A 98 -3.63 1.10 -14.45
N GLU A 99 -2.54 0.39 -14.15
CA GLU A 99 -2.63 -0.93 -13.53
C GLU A 99 -3.09 -0.80 -12.07
N ALA A 100 -4.10 -1.60 -11.72
CA ALA A 100 -4.71 -1.56 -10.42
C ALA A 100 -3.81 -2.14 -9.32
N VAL A 101 -3.89 -1.57 -8.12
CA VAL A 101 -3.29 -2.09 -6.89
C VAL A 101 -4.39 -2.71 -6.04
N GLU A 102 -4.09 -3.88 -5.45
CA GLU A 102 -5.03 -4.59 -4.56
C GLU A 102 -5.37 -3.72 -3.33
N ASP A 103 -6.62 -3.75 -2.90
CA ASP A 103 -7.12 -3.00 -1.74
C ASP A 103 -6.88 -1.48 -1.78
N ALA A 104 -6.77 -0.89 -2.98
CA ALA A 104 -6.53 0.54 -3.17
C ALA A 104 -7.72 1.26 -3.82
N SER A 105 -7.89 2.51 -3.43
CA SER A 105 -8.51 3.57 -4.20
C SER A 105 -7.41 4.49 -4.77
N TYR A 106 -7.76 5.52 -5.51
CA TYR A 106 -6.77 6.33 -6.22
C TYR A 106 -7.07 7.81 -6.11
N GLU A 107 -6.01 8.64 -6.23
CA GLU A 107 -6.15 10.05 -6.58
C GLU A 107 -5.32 10.36 -7.84
N VAL A 108 -5.86 11.21 -8.69
CA VAL A 108 -5.29 11.57 -9.98
C VAL A 108 -5.11 13.08 -10.08
N TYR A 109 -3.95 13.53 -10.53
CA TYR A 109 -3.66 14.92 -10.81
C TYR A 109 -3.30 15.10 -12.27
N LEU A 110 -3.98 16.04 -12.96
CA LEU A 110 -3.70 16.40 -14.34
C LEU A 110 -2.84 17.65 -14.39
N TYR A 111 -1.84 17.62 -15.25
CA TYR A 111 -0.94 18.74 -15.50
C TYR A 111 -0.96 19.15 -16.97
N ARG A 112 -0.85 20.45 -17.23
CA ARG A 112 -0.51 21.00 -18.53
C ARG A 112 0.90 21.63 -18.41
N GLY A 113 1.89 20.99 -19.02
CA GLY A 113 3.28 21.27 -18.70
C GLY A 113 3.53 21.13 -17.19
N SER A 114 4.03 22.16 -16.55
CA SER A 114 4.26 22.15 -15.09
C SER A 114 3.05 22.58 -14.24
N LYS A 115 1.98 23.07 -14.87
CA LYS A 115 0.81 23.60 -14.16
C LYS A 115 -0.19 22.50 -13.86
N ASN A 116 -0.50 22.27 -12.58
CA ASN A 116 -1.63 21.41 -12.19
C ASN A 116 -2.95 22.09 -12.59
N VAL A 117 -3.78 21.40 -13.38
CA VAL A 117 -5.05 21.91 -13.91
C VAL A 117 -6.27 21.20 -13.34
N TYR A 118 -6.08 19.99 -12.78
CA TYR A 118 -7.15 19.25 -12.11
C TYR A 118 -6.58 18.30 -11.06
N LYS A 119 -7.35 18.10 -9.99
CA LYS A 119 -7.15 17.10 -8.94
C LYS A 119 -8.45 16.36 -8.74
N SER A 120 -8.41 15.05 -8.84
CA SER A 120 -9.58 14.24 -8.53
C SER A 120 -9.85 14.22 -7.02
N GLY A 121 -11.07 13.89 -6.64
CA GLY A 121 -11.33 13.24 -5.36
C GLY A 121 -10.81 11.80 -5.37
N GLU A 122 -11.29 11.01 -4.41
CA GLU A 122 -11.01 9.57 -4.36
C GLU A 122 -11.75 8.85 -5.51
N ILE A 123 -11.03 7.95 -6.19
CA ILE A 123 -11.51 7.16 -7.33
C ILE A 123 -11.37 5.68 -6.98
N HIS A 124 -12.42 4.89 -7.23
CA HIS A 124 -12.45 3.45 -6.92
C HIS A 124 -12.28 2.55 -8.17
N THR A 125 -11.98 3.14 -9.32
CA THR A 125 -11.71 2.46 -10.59
C THR A 125 -10.29 2.73 -11.04
N SER A 126 -9.74 1.89 -11.92
CA SER A 126 -8.40 2.09 -12.51
C SER A 126 -8.43 2.94 -13.79
N SER A 127 -9.39 3.86 -13.89
CA SER A 127 -9.51 4.80 -14.99
C SER A 127 -10.21 6.10 -14.57
N CYS A 128 -9.92 7.18 -15.31
CA CYS A 128 -10.54 8.50 -15.09
C CYS A 128 -10.64 9.26 -16.41
N ASP A 129 -11.82 9.80 -16.73
CA ASP A 129 -11.96 10.72 -17.86
C ASP A 129 -11.48 12.11 -17.46
N LEU A 130 -10.29 12.48 -17.96
CA LEU A 130 -9.66 13.78 -17.74
C LEU A 130 -9.93 14.77 -18.89
N PHE A 131 -10.54 14.31 -20.00
CA PHE A 131 -10.77 15.14 -21.17
C PHE A 131 -11.52 16.46 -20.88
N PRO A 132 -12.58 16.49 -20.04
CA PRO A 132 -13.28 17.74 -19.71
C PRO A 132 -12.38 18.83 -19.10
N TYR A 133 -11.24 18.47 -18.53
CA TYR A 133 -10.30 19.39 -17.90
C TYR A 133 -9.14 19.80 -18.82
N MET A 134 -9.11 19.32 -20.07
CA MET A 134 -8.12 19.62 -21.10
C MET A 134 -8.53 20.79 -22.03
N SER A 135 -9.23 21.78 -21.51
CA SER A 135 -9.86 22.88 -22.26
C SER A 135 -8.89 23.97 -22.78
N SER A 136 -7.61 23.68 -22.88
CA SER A 136 -6.61 24.55 -23.45
C SER A 136 -5.58 23.74 -24.24
N LYS A 137 -5.15 24.25 -25.39
CA LYS A 137 -4.08 23.66 -26.18
C LYS A 137 -2.81 23.47 -25.38
N GLY A 138 -2.12 22.35 -25.58
CA GLY A 138 -0.83 22.07 -24.95
C GLY A 138 -0.60 20.60 -24.66
N THR A 139 0.53 20.33 -24.05
CA THR A 139 0.94 18.99 -23.63
C THR A 139 0.48 18.70 -22.21
N TYR A 140 -0.16 17.54 -22.04
CA TYR A 140 -0.69 17.09 -20.77
C TYR A 140 -0.03 15.80 -20.31
N THR A 141 0.16 15.68 -19.00
CA THR A 141 0.48 14.45 -18.29
C THR A 141 -0.47 14.28 -17.11
N PHE A 142 -0.72 13.07 -16.70
CA PHE A 142 -1.34 12.83 -15.40
C PHE A 142 -0.40 12.05 -14.49
N LYS A 143 -0.63 12.15 -13.21
CA LYS A 143 -0.04 11.27 -12.21
C LYS A 143 -1.11 10.67 -11.33
N VAL A 144 -0.93 9.43 -10.95
CA VAL A 144 -1.84 8.65 -10.12
C VAL A 144 -1.09 8.01 -8.97
N ARG A 145 -1.70 7.92 -7.82
CA ARG A 145 -1.20 7.11 -6.70
C ARG A 145 -2.31 6.34 -6.02
N ALA A 146 -1.94 5.25 -5.39
CA ALA A 146 -2.83 4.45 -4.57
C ALA A 146 -3.07 5.09 -3.19
N LEU A 147 -4.30 4.99 -2.73
CA LEU A 147 -4.75 5.36 -1.40
C LEU A 147 -5.31 4.10 -0.71
N PRO A 148 -5.25 3.97 0.62
CA PRO A 148 -5.98 2.91 1.31
C PRO A 148 -7.47 2.95 0.98
N SER A 149 -8.04 1.83 0.53
CA SER A 149 -9.43 1.77 0.02
C SER A 149 -10.50 1.97 1.09
N ASN A 150 -10.14 1.86 2.36
CA ASN A 150 -11.06 2.01 3.50
C ASN A 150 -10.30 2.21 4.81
N ASP A 151 -11.04 2.51 5.89
CA ASP A 151 -10.49 2.77 7.23
C ASP A 151 -9.73 1.57 7.82
N GLU A 152 -10.09 0.34 7.49
CA GLU A 152 -9.38 -0.84 7.99
C GLU A 152 -7.98 -0.93 7.37
N VAL A 153 -7.86 -0.73 6.06
CA VAL A 153 -6.59 -0.70 5.35
C VAL A 153 -5.73 0.48 5.83
N SER A 154 -6.33 1.65 6.07
CA SER A 154 -5.62 2.85 6.53
C SER A 154 -4.95 2.71 7.91
N LYS A 155 -5.34 1.70 8.71
CA LYS A 155 -4.69 1.42 10.00
C LYS A 155 -3.24 0.93 9.86
N TYR A 156 -2.89 0.37 8.70
CA TYR A 156 -1.57 -0.22 8.46
C TYR A 156 -0.94 0.16 7.11
N ALA A 157 -1.71 0.73 6.18
CA ALA A 157 -1.23 1.17 4.88
C ALA A 157 -1.23 2.70 4.76
N SER A 158 -0.21 3.25 4.13
CA SER A 158 -0.11 4.65 3.74
C SER A 158 -0.26 4.77 2.21
N LYS A 159 -0.41 5.99 1.71
CA LYS A 159 -0.44 6.29 0.27
C LYS A 159 0.85 5.82 -0.40
N SER A 160 0.73 5.37 -1.65
CA SER A 160 1.88 5.03 -2.47
C SER A 160 2.63 6.26 -2.99
N ASP A 161 3.77 6.00 -3.60
CA ASP A 161 4.40 6.93 -4.53
C ASP A 161 3.53 7.17 -5.77
N TRP A 162 3.89 8.18 -6.56
CA TRP A 162 3.20 8.55 -7.79
C TRP A 162 3.74 7.81 -9.00
N THR A 163 2.84 7.27 -9.82
CA THR A 163 3.13 6.86 -11.19
C THR A 163 2.70 7.97 -12.15
N ILE A 164 3.54 8.27 -13.13
CA ILE A 164 3.35 9.38 -14.09
C ILE A 164 3.13 8.77 -15.48
N SER A 165 2.15 9.30 -16.22
CA SER A 165 1.87 8.89 -17.60
C SER A 165 2.88 9.48 -18.58
N ASP A 166 2.90 8.91 -19.80
CA ASP A 166 3.42 9.60 -20.97
C ASP A 166 2.62 10.88 -21.28
N GLU A 167 3.18 11.71 -22.16
CA GLU A 167 2.57 12.95 -22.59
C GLU A 167 1.50 12.71 -23.67
N VAL A 168 0.43 13.53 -23.63
CA VAL A 168 -0.55 13.64 -24.72
C VAL A 168 -0.66 15.11 -25.13
N TYR A 169 -0.67 15.36 -26.43
CA TYR A 169 -0.86 16.71 -26.96
C TYR A 169 -2.33 16.95 -27.33
N ILE A 170 -2.87 18.08 -26.88
CA ILE A 170 -4.23 18.55 -27.16
C ILE A 170 -4.12 19.77 -28.05
N ASP A 171 -4.68 19.71 -29.23
CA ASP A 171 -4.76 20.82 -30.17
C ASP A 171 -5.92 21.79 -29.86
N GLU A 172 -6.13 22.80 -30.72
CA GLU A 172 -7.18 23.82 -30.51
C GLU A 172 -8.59 23.25 -30.63
N ASP A 173 -8.78 22.34 -31.57
CA ASP A 173 -10.10 21.71 -31.83
C ASP A 173 -10.48 20.77 -30.69
N ASP A 174 -9.57 19.96 -30.20
CA ASP A 174 -9.76 19.08 -29.06
C ASP A 174 -9.96 19.88 -27.77
N ALA A 175 -9.23 20.95 -27.56
CA ALA A 175 -9.41 21.85 -26.42
C ALA A 175 -10.81 22.50 -26.42
N ALA A 176 -11.29 22.89 -27.61
CA ALA A 176 -12.65 23.44 -27.78
C ALA A 176 -13.73 22.37 -27.50
N ARG A 177 -13.50 21.11 -27.92
CA ARG A 177 -14.36 19.96 -27.59
C ARG A 177 -14.39 19.68 -26.09
N ALA A 178 -13.22 19.68 -25.44
CA ALA A 178 -13.08 19.47 -24.01
C ALA A 178 -13.82 20.54 -23.20
N ALA A 179 -13.70 21.82 -23.61
CA ALA A 179 -14.37 22.94 -22.95
C ALA A 179 -15.91 22.78 -22.94
N LYS A 180 -16.50 22.15 -23.98
CA LYS A 180 -17.95 21.88 -24.07
C LYS A 180 -18.40 20.73 -23.15
N LYS A 181 -17.49 19.88 -22.69
CA LYS A 181 -17.78 18.75 -21.79
C LYS A 181 -17.49 19.07 -20.31
N LYS A 182 -16.97 20.24 -20.03
CA LYS A 182 -16.66 20.65 -18.65
C LYS A 182 -17.95 20.68 -17.82
N PRO A 183 -17.99 19.95 -16.67
CA PRO A 183 -19.14 19.93 -15.77
C PRO A 183 -19.37 21.29 -15.10
#